data_ab6563786f098dcb82b145149f6fb2e2
#
_entry.id   ab6563786f098dcb82b145149f6fb2e2
#
_cell.length_a   1.000
_cell.length_b   1.000
_cell.length_c   1.000
_cell.angle_alpha   90.00
_cell.angle_beta   90.00
_cell.angle_gamma   90.00
#
_symmetry.space_group_name_H-M   'P 1'
#
loop_
_entity.id
_entity.type
_entity.pdbx_description
1 polymer ?
#
loop_
_entity_poly.entity_id
_entity_poly.type
_entity_poly.pdbx_seq_one_letter_code
_entity_poly.pdbx_strand_id
1 'polypeptide(L)'
;MAARMNNQYEERLGTERMLPLIFKMALPAVAAQFVNLLYNIVDRIYIGHIPEIGTNALAGVGVTTSIVILISSFSAIVGAGGAPLAAMALGQGDRVRAGKFLGNGFMLLILFTVLTSLASYLFMEPILRFAGASAVTLPYAEDYLSVYLLGTLFVEISTGLNTFINSQGRPNIAMYSVLIGALLNIVLDPIFIFWFDMGVKGAALATILSQACSAWWVLGFLCSDRASLRLQKCYLKFDRRIVGGMLALGVSPFIMASTESLVGFVLNGSLEKFGDIYVGALAILQSAMQLVSVPLTGFAQGFVPVASYNYGHGDRQRVKDCFRIVLTVMFSFNFVLMLLMICFPTVVASAFTSDPELIATVEHVLPLFLAGMTIFGLQRACQNMFVALGQARISIFIALLRKVILLVPLALVLPRFCGVEGVFMAEAVSDATAAICCTLLFFWQFPKILRKMQNLIQN
;
A
#
# COMPACT_ATOMS: atom_id res chain seq x y z
N MET A 1 5.58 -2.63 36.11
CA MET A 1 4.88 -1.43 35.58
C MET A 1 4.71 -1.52 34.04
N ALA A 2 5.76 -1.76 33.26
CA ALA A 2 5.70 -1.88 31.78
C ALA A 2 4.72 -2.96 31.29
N ALA A 3 4.67 -4.15 31.87
CA ALA A 3 3.75 -5.22 31.48
C ALA A 3 2.27 -4.84 31.68
N ARG A 4 1.92 -4.09 32.73
CA ARG A 4 0.55 -3.59 32.95
C ARG A 4 0.17 -2.52 31.92
N MET A 5 1.10 -1.62 31.57
CA MET A 5 0.86 -0.61 30.54
C MET A 5 0.70 -1.22 29.14
N ASN A 6 1.42 -2.31 28.85
CA ASN A 6 1.30 -3.01 27.57
C ASN A 6 -0.06 -3.66 27.41
N ASN A 7 -0.59 -4.30 28.46
CA ASN A 7 -1.94 -4.88 28.45
C ASN A 7 -3.02 -3.81 28.22
N GLN A 8 -2.85 -2.60 28.74
CA GLN A 8 -3.84 -1.52 28.53
C GLN A 8 -4.06 -1.16 27.07
N TYR A 9 -3.00 -1.13 26.22
CA TYR A 9 -3.16 -0.78 24.79
C TYR A 9 -3.86 -1.90 24.03
N GLU A 10 -3.59 -3.16 24.32
CA GLU A 10 -4.29 -4.30 23.75
C GLU A 10 -5.74 -4.36 24.22
N GLU A 11 -6.00 -4.19 25.52
CA GLU A 11 -7.34 -4.20 26.11
C GLU A 11 -8.23 -3.11 25.52
N ARG A 12 -7.66 -1.95 25.17
CA ARG A 12 -8.39 -0.87 24.49
C ARG A 12 -8.97 -1.30 23.15
N LEU A 13 -8.29 -2.17 22.39
CA LEU A 13 -8.82 -2.70 21.12
C LEU A 13 -10.13 -3.48 21.35
N GLY A 14 -10.30 -4.12 22.51
CA GLY A 14 -11.48 -4.88 22.87
C GLY A 14 -12.53 -4.11 23.68
N THR A 15 -12.18 -3.00 24.35
CA THR A 15 -13.07 -2.36 25.35
C THR A 15 -13.48 -0.91 25.02
N GLU A 16 -12.62 -0.14 24.32
CA GLU A 16 -12.90 1.26 24.01
C GLU A 16 -14.07 1.39 23.00
N ARG A 17 -14.83 2.49 23.04
CA ARG A 17 -15.91 2.75 22.09
C ARG A 17 -15.40 2.69 20.64
N MET A 18 -16.12 2.00 19.75
CA MET A 18 -15.63 1.64 18.42
C MET A 18 -15.27 2.84 17.55
N LEU A 19 -16.13 3.86 17.49
CA LEU A 19 -15.88 5.03 16.62
C LEU A 19 -14.62 5.82 17.03
N PRO A 20 -14.45 6.26 18.28
CA PRO A 20 -13.22 6.94 18.71
C PRO A 20 -11.98 6.07 18.55
N LEU A 21 -12.08 4.76 18.81
CA LEU A 21 -10.98 3.82 18.68
C LEU A 21 -10.48 3.74 17.23
N ILE A 22 -11.39 3.57 16.27
CA ILE A 22 -11.04 3.50 14.84
C ILE A 22 -10.32 4.79 14.42
N PHE A 23 -10.86 5.96 14.76
CA PHE A 23 -10.21 7.23 14.40
C PHE A 23 -8.86 7.43 15.09
N LYS A 24 -8.72 7.04 16.34
CA LYS A 24 -7.47 7.09 17.09
C LYS A 24 -6.38 6.20 16.50
N MET A 25 -6.80 5.06 15.92
CA MET A 25 -5.91 4.16 15.20
C MET A 25 -5.62 4.65 13.79
N ALA A 26 -6.60 5.21 13.11
CA ALA A 26 -6.51 5.56 11.69
C ALA A 26 -5.81 6.91 11.45
N LEU A 27 -6.07 7.94 12.27
CA LEU A 27 -5.51 9.28 12.03
C LEU A 27 -3.97 9.30 11.96
N PRO A 28 -3.22 8.64 12.87
CA PRO A 28 -1.77 8.56 12.75
C PRO A 28 -1.32 7.83 11.49
N ALA A 29 -2.02 6.76 11.10
CA ALA A 29 -1.70 6.02 9.89
C ALA A 29 -1.98 6.83 8.62
N VAL A 30 -3.08 7.60 8.58
CA VAL A 30 -3.39 8.54 7.49
C VAL A 30 -2.32 9.63 7.42
N ALA A 31 -1.93 10.22 8.55
CA ALA A 31 -0.86 11.21 8.59
C ALA A 31 0.47 10.64 8.06
N ALA A 32 0.82 9.41 8.45
CA ALA A 32 2.00 8.73 7.92
C ALA A 32 1.96 8.55 6.41
N GLN A 33 0.79 8.21 5.83
CA GLN A 33 0.64 8.06 4.39
C GLN A 33 0.79 9.41 3.64
N PHE A 34 0.25 10.50 4.19
CA PHE A 34 0.47 11.84 3.62
C PHE A 34 1.94 12.24 3.67
N VAL A 35 2.64 11.96 4.77
CA VAL A 35 4.07 12.25 4.89
C VAL A 35 4.88 11.44 3.87
N ASN A 36 4.53 10.16 3.67
CA ASN A 36 5.13 9.34 2.62
C ASN A 36 4.92 9.93 1.21
N LEU A 37 3.72 10.42 0.92
CA LEU A 37 3.44 11.07 -0.36
C LEU A 37 4.28 12.33 -0.54
N LEU A 38 4.35 13.17 0.49
CA LEU A 38 5.10 14.43 0.45
C LEU A 38 6.60 14.20 0.23
N TYR A 39 7.21 13.29 0.99
CA TYR A 39 8.64 13.05 0.83
C TYR A 39 8.97 12.48 -0.56
N ASN A 40 8.14 11.60 -1.12
CA ASN A 40 8.33 11.11 -2.49
C ASN A 40 8.27 12.23 -3.55
N ILE A 41 7.42 13.24 -3.34
CA ILE A 41 7.35 14.42 -4.20
C ILE A 41 8.63 15.25 -4.06
N VAL A 42 9.08 15.49 -2.84
CA VAL A 42 10.28 16.29 -2.55
C VAL A 42 11.54 15.62 -3.13
N ASP A 43 11.70 14.32 -2.94
CA ASP A 43 12.80 13.53 -3.52
C ASP A 43 12.86 13.69 -5.05
N ARG A 44 11.72 13.56 -5.74
CA ARG A 44 11.65 13.77 -7.19
C ARG A 44 11.98 15.21 -7.61
N ILE A 45 11.59 16.21 -6.79
CA ILE A 45 11.95 17.60 -7.04
C ILE A 45 13.47 17.76 -6.97
N TYR A 46 14.13 17.23 -5.95
CA TYR A 46 15.59 17.30 -5.84
C TYR A 46 16.29 16.62 -7.01
N ILE A 47 15.88 15.40 -7.38
CA ILE A 47 16.46 14.67 -8.53
C ILE A 47 16.28 15.45 -9.82
N GLY A 48 15.10 16.04 -10.05
CA GLY A 48 14.81 16.84 -11.24
C GLY A 48 15.63 18.12 -11.35
N HIS A 49 16.15 18.64 -10.23
CA HIS A 49 16.99 19.85 -10.18
C HIS A 49 18.49 19.56 -10.17
N ILE A 50 18.92 18.32 -10.40
CA ILE A 50 20.35 18.01 -10.56
C ILE A 50 20.87 18.75 -11.82
N PRO A 51 21.95 19.58 -11.71
CA PRO A 51 22.46 20.33 -12.84
C PRO A 51 22.80 19.42 -14.03
N GLU A 52 22.52 19.88 -15.24
CA GLU A 52 22.80 19.24 -16.54
C GLU A 52 22.08 17.91 -16.80
N ILE A 53 21.78 17.09 -15.78
CA ILE A 53 21.24 15.73 -15.95
C ILE A 53 19.83 15.53 -15.39
N GLY A 54 19.24 16.51 -14.68
CA GLY A 54 18.02 16.38 -13.89
C GLY A 54 16.85 15.72 -14.63
N THR A 55 16.59 16.10 -15.89
CA THR A 55 15.52 15.50 -16.69
C THR A 55 15.75 14.01 -16.96
N ASN A 56 16.99 13.65 -17.37
CA ASN A 56 17.34 12.26 -17.67
C ASN A 56 17.43 11.42 -16.39
N ALA A 57 17.92 12.02 -15.30
CA ALA A 57 17.98 11.42 -13.97
C ALA A 57 16.59 11.10 -13.44
N LEU A 58 15.65 12.07 -13.52
CA LEU A 58 14.27 11.89 -13.11
C LEU A 58 13.56 10.81 -13.93
N ALA A 59 13.79 10.77 -15.24
CA ALA A 59 13.24 9.73 -16.09
C ALA A 59 13.84 8.35 -15.75
N GLY A 60 15.16 8.25 -15.49
CA GLY A 60 15.82 7.02 -15.07
C GLY A 60 15.27 6.50 -13.74
N VAL A 61 15.16 7.36 -12.73
CA VAL A 61 14.57 7.00 -11.43
C VAL A 61 13.09 6.64 -11.58
N GLY A 62 12.36 7.30 -12.49
CA GLY A 62 10.99 6.95 -12.83
C GLY A 62 10.84 5.50 -13.28
N VAL A 63 11.77 5.01 -14.12
CA VAL A 63 11.79 3.60 -14.55
C VAL A 63 12.03 2.65 -13.37
N THR A 64 12.94 2.99 -12.44
CA THR A 64 13.20 2.14 -11.26
C THR A 64 12.01 2.04 -10.32
N THR A 65 11.10 3.01 -10.33
CA THR A 65 9.93 3.03 -9.43
C THR A 65 9.08 1.76 -9.54
N SER A 66 8.88 1.24 -10.76
CA SER A 66 8.11 0.00 -10.97
C SER A 66 8.77 -1.21 -10.33
N ILE A 67 10.11 -1.27 -10.36
CA ILE A 67 10.92 -2.34 -9.76
C ILE A 67 10.88 -2.23 -8.24
N VAL A 68 11.05 -1.01 -7.72
CA VAL A 68 10.96 -0.72 -6.28
C VAL A 68 9.58 -1.10 -5.73
N ILE A 69 8.49 -0.76 -6.42
CA ILE A 69 7.12 -1.15 -6.04
C ILE A 69 6.98 -2.67 -6.02
N LEU A 70 7.51 -3.37 -7.03
CA LEU A 70 7.47 -4.83 -7.08
C LEU A 70 8.22 -5.46 -5.90
N ILE A 71 9.43 -4.99 -5.59
CA ILE A 71 10.22 -5.43 -4.43
C ILE A 71 9.43 -5.15 -3.14
N SER A 72 8.96 -3.93 -2.95
CA SER A 72 8.22 -3.53 -1.74
C SER A 72 6.87 -4.26 -1.59
N SER A 73 6.31 -4.81 -2.67
CA SER A 73 5.10 -5.62 -2.59
C SER A 73 5.29 -6.92 -1.78
N PHE A 74 6.53 -7.41 -1.65
CA PHE A 74 6.83 -8.55 -0.78
C PHE A 74 6.68 -8.22 0.70
N SER A 75 6.95 -6.97 1.12
CA SER A 75 6.66 -6.53 2.49
C SER A 75 5.17 -6.57 2.80
N ALA A 76 4.31 -6.33 1.79
CA ALA A 76 2.87 -6.43 1.95
C ALA A 76 2.41 -7.87 2.27
N ILE A 77 3.12 -8.90 1.76
CA ILE A 77 2.83 -10.30 2.13
C ILE A 77 2.99 -10.48 3.64
N VAL A 78 4.05 -9.95 4.19
CA VAL A 78 4.34 -10.07 5.62
C VAL A 78 3.48 -9.12 6.45
N GLY A 79 3.41 -7.86 6.05
CA GLY A 79 2.68 -6.83 6.77
C GLY A 79 1.16 -7.06 6.76
N ALA A 80 0.56 -7.08 5.58
CA ALA A 80 -0.90 -7.24 5.46
C ALA A 80 -1.36 -8.70 5.59
N GLY A 81 -0.45 -9.68 5.40
CA GLY A 81 -0.76 -11.09 5.65
C GLY A 81 -0.55 -11.50 7.10
N GLY A 82 0.53 -11.03 7.74
CA GLY A 82 0.93 -11.46 9.08
C GLY A 82 0.32 -10.65 10.22
N ALA A 83 0.27 -9.33 10.08
CA ALA A 83 -0.21 -8.45 11.15
C ALA A 83 -1.68 -8.67 11.56
N PRO A 84 -2.64 -8.88 10.63
CA PRO A 84 -4.01 -9.23 11.00
C PRO A 84 -4.10 -10.56 11.74
N LEU A 85 -3.32 -11.58 11.33
CA LEU A 85 -3.27 -12.89 11.99
C LEU A 85 -2.66 -12.79 13.39
N ALA A 86 -1.63 -11.94 13.57
CA ALA A 86 -1.07 -11.65 14.87
C ALA A 86 -2.07 -10.92 15.78
N ALA A 87 -2.83 -9.94 15.24
CA ALA A 87 -3.88 -9.25 15.97
C ALA A 87 -5.01 -10.20 16.41
N MET A 88 -5.41 -11.15 15.53
CA MET A 88 -6.38 -12.19 15.89
C MET A 88 -5.86 -13.08 17.04
N ALA A 89 -4.58 -13.50 16.95
CA ALA A 89 -3.98 -14.31 18.01
C ALA A 89 -3.90 -13.55 19.34
N LEU A 90 -3.61 -12.25 19.31
CA LEU A 90 -3.67 -11.39 20.51
C LEU A 90 -5.10 -11.32 21.07
N GLY A 91 -6.11 -11.16 20.21
CA GLY A 91 -7.52 -11.18 20.62
C GLY A 91 -7.95 -12.51 21.25
N GLN A 92 -7.37 -13.64 20.82
CA GLN A 92 -7.54 -14.97 21.42
C GLN A 92 -6.77 -15.16 22.73
N GLY A 93 -5.90 -14.23 23.12
CA GLY A 93 -4.98 -14.35 24.25
C GLY A 93 -3.75 -15.23 23.97
N ASP A 94 -3.59 -15.72 22.73
CA ASP A 94 -2.45 -16.58 22.33
C ASP A 94 -1.25 -15.72 21.90
N ARG A 95 -0.52 -15.21 22.89
CA ARG A 95 0.69 -14.39 22.69
C ARG A 95 1.83 -15.15 22.05
N VAL A 96 1.91 -16.46 22.28
CA VAL A 96 2.94 -17.33 21.69
C VAL A 96 2.75 -17.38 20.17
N ARG A 97 1.53 -17.64 19.73
CA ARG A 97 1.17 -17.67 18.32
C ARG A 97 1.34 -16.30 17.66
N ALA A 98 0.94 -15.23 18.33
CA ALA A 98 1.16 -13.87 17.87
C ALA A 98 2.66 -13.55 17.69
N GLY A 99 3.49 -13.94 18.67
CA GLY A 99 4.96 -13.82 18.60
C GLY A 99 5.56 -14.62 17.44
N LYS A 100 5.05 -15.81 17.16
CA LYS A 100 5.46 -16.60 16.00
C LYS A 100 5.14 -15.91 14.68
N PHE A 101 3.99 -15.23 14.54
CA PHE A 101 3.69 -14.44 13.33
C PHE A 101 4.72 -13.32 13.12
N LEU A 102 5.09 -12.59 14.16
CA LEU A 102 6.11 -11.55 14.08
C LEU A 102 7.49 -12.13 13.73
N GLY A 103 7.93 -13.20 14.43
CA GLY A 103 9.24 -13.80 14.20
C GLY A 103 9.38 -14.42 12.81
N ASN A 104 8.36 -15.18 12.36
CA ASN A 104 8.34 -15.73 11.00
C ASN A 104 8.23 -14.62 9.94
N GLY A 105 7.49 -13.53 10.22
CA GLY A 105 7.42 -12.37 9.36
C GLY A 105 8.78 -11.72 9.16
N PHE A 106 9.53 -11.51 10.23
CA PHE A 106 10.90 -10.99 10.14
C PHE A 106 11.82 -11.88 9.31
N MET A 107 11.76 -13.21 9.50
CA MET A 107 12.54 -14.17 8.70
C MET A 107 12.14 -14.16 7.23
N LEU A 108 10.83 -14.04 6.93
CA LEU A 108 10.33 -13.95 5.56
C LEU A 108 10.79 -12.65 4.88
N LEU A 109 10.80 -11.51 5.58
CA LEU A 109 11.32 -10.25 5.01
C LEU A 109 12.79 -10.39 4.64
N ILE A 110 13.61 -10.97 5.49
CA ILE A 110 15.02 -11.23 5.17
C ILE A 110 15.14 -12.13 3.93
N LEU A 111 14.38 -13.23 3.89
CA LEU A 111 14.41 -14.16 2.76
C LEU A 111 13.99 -13.46 1.46
N PHE A 112 12.87 -12.73 1.46
CA PHE A 112 12.39 -12.02 0.29
C PHE A 112 13.37 -10.94 -0.16
N THR A 113 13.93 -10.15 0.79
CA THR A 113 14.95 -9.16 0.48
C THR A 113 16.15 -9.79 -0.22
N VAL A 114 16.70 -10.85 0.33
CA VAL A 114 17.87 -11.52 -0.27
C VAL A 114 17.53 -12.04 -1.67
N LEU A 115 16.39 -12.71 -1.85
CA LEU A 115 16.00 -13.25 -3.15
C LEU A 115 15.73 -12.16 -4.18
N THR A 116 14.97 -11.12 -3.82
CA THR A 116 14.58 -10.05 -4.74
C THR A 116 15.77 -9.14 -5.06
N SER A 117 16.61 -8.77 -4.07
CA SER A 117 17.80 -7.95 -4.31
C SER A 117 18.83 -8.69 -5.15
N LEU A 118 19.07 -9.98 -4.86
CA LEU A 118 20.01 -10.78 -5.65
C LEU A 118 19.52 -10.94 -7.10
N ALA A 119 18.25 -11.27 -7.29
CA ALA A 119 17.67 -11.41 -8.62
C ALA A 119 17.70 -10.06 -9.39
N SER A 120 17.33 -8.96 -8.73
CA SER A 120 17.38 -7.63 -9.35
C SER A 120 18.80 -7.19 -9.67
N TYR A 121 19.78 -7.56 -8.85
CA TYR A 121 21.19 -7.23 -9.10
C TYR A 121 21.77 -8.04 -10.26
N LEU A 122 21.48 -9.34 -10.34
CA LEU A 122 21.95 -10.23 -11.42
C LEU A 122 21.34 -9.91 -12.78
N PHE A 123 20.08 -9.45 -12.79
CA PHE A 123 19.33 -9.15 -14.00
C PHE A 123 19.00 -7.66 -14.13
N MET A 124 19.84 -6.77 -13.59
CA MET A 124 19.56 -5.33 -13.50
C MET A 124 19.27 -4.71 -14.86
N GLU A 125 20.19 -4.82 -15.80
CA GLU A 125 20.05 -4.21 -17.14
C GLU A 125 18.84 -4.79 -17.90
N PRO A 126 18.63 -6.13 -18.03
CA PRO A 126 17.44 -6.68 -18.65
C PRO A 126 16.13 -6.20 -18.02
N ILE A 127 16.06 -6.13 -16.70
CA ILE A 127 14.86 -5.71 -15.97
C ILE A 127 14.60 -4.21 -16.22
N LEU A 128 15.62 -3.36 -16.17
CA LEU A 128 15.49 -1.92 -16.43
C LEU A 128 15.08 -1.65 -17.88
N ARG A 129 15.67 -2.34 -18.85
CA ARG A 129 15.25 -2.24 -20.26
C ARG A 129 13.83 -2.70 -20.47
N PHE A 130 13.42 -3.79 -19.85
CA PHE A 130 12.03 -4.26 -19.87
C PHE A 130 11.07 -3.24 -19.22
N ALA A 131 11.51 -2.55 -18.18
CA ALA A 131 10.74 -1.50 -17.51
C ALA A 131 10.68 -0.18 -18.31
N GLY A 132 11.38 -0.11 -19.47
CA GLY A 132 11.33 1.04 -20.37
C GLY A 132 12.55 1.98 -20.32
N ALA A 133 13.68 1.54 -19.75
CA ALA A 133 14.90 2.33 -19.78
C ALA A 133 15.45 2.45 -21.21
N SER A 134 15.64 3.69 -21.65
CA SER A 134 16.33 4.01 -22.90
C SER A 134 17.86 3.96 -22.70
N ALA A 135 18.64 4.01 -23.80
CA ALA A 135 20.09 4.10 -23.72
C ALA A 135 20.60 5.32 -22.92
N VAL A 136 19.81 6.40 -22.89
CA VAL A 136 20.14 7.64 -22.16
C VAL A 136 19.79 7.54 -20.68
N THR A 137 18.66 6.93 -20.34
CA THR A 137 18.18 6.87 -18.95
C THR A 137 18.71 5.68 -18.17
N LEU A 138 19.19 4.63 -18.87
CA LEU A 138 19.70 3.40 -18.27
C LEU A 138 20.82 3.63 -17.24
N PRO A 139 21.85 4.44 -17.50
CA PRO A 139 22.92 4.66 -16.52
C PRO A 139 22.40 5.24 -15.20
N TYR A 140 21.46 6.19 -15.26
CA TYR A 140 20.86 6.80 -14.07
C TYR A 140 19.98 5.83 -13.30
N ALA A 141 19.25 4.97 -14.02
CA ALA A 141 18.45 3.91 -13.43
C ALA A 141 19.32 2.86 -12.72
N GLU A 142 20.44 2.46 -13.32
CA GLU A 142 21.42 1.53 -12.73
C GLU A 142 22.08 2.15 -11.50
N ASP A 143 22.48 3.42 -11.57
CA ASP A 143 23.09 4.16 -10.48
C ASP A 143 22.17 4.24 -9.26
N TYR A 144 20.88 4.53 -9.46
CA TYR A 144 19.88 4.54 -8.39
C TYR A 144 19.62 3.14 -7.83
N LEU A 145 19.31 2.20 -8.72
CA LEU A 145 18.86 0.87 -8.30
C LEU A 145 19.98 0.09 -7.61
N SER A 146 21.22 0.18 -8.09
CA SER A 146 22.38 -0.51 -7.47
C SER A 146 22.58 -0.12 -6.01
N VAL A 147 22.48 1.17 -5.70
CA VAL A 147 22.59 1.67 -4.33
C VAL A 147 21.34 1.29 -3.52
N TYR A 148 20.14 1.49 -4.08
CA TYR A 148 18.87 1.17 -3.41
C TYR A 148 18.79 -0.30 -2.97
N LEU A 149 19.24 -1.24 -3.82
CA LEU A 149 19.23 -2.67 -3.54
C LEU A 149 20.07 -3.06 -2.30
N LEU A 150 21.13 -2.33 -1.99
CA LEU A 150 21.94 -2.55 -0.78
C LEU A 150 21.17 -2.24 0.49
N GLY A 151 20.22 -1.29 0.43
CA GLY A 151 19.40 -0.87 1.57
C GLY A 151 18.01 -1.47 1.61
N THR A 152 17.63 -2.30 0.64
CA THR A 152 16.27 -2.88 0.53
C THR A 152 15.82 -3.57 1.82
N LEU A 153 16.74 -4.21 2.56
CA LEU A 153 16.43 -4.85 3.84
C LEU A 153 15.81 -3.85 4.85
N PHE A 154 16.35 -2.65 4.92
CA PHE A 154 15.83 -1.61 5.82
C PHE A 154 14.45 -1.14 5.40
N VAL A 155 14.22 -1.00 4.09
CA VAL A 155 12.91 -0.65 3.53
C VAL A 155 11.87 -1.70 3.86
N GLU A 156 12.17 -2.97 3.61
CA GLU A 156 11.29 -4.10 3.88
C GLU A 156 10.98 -4.24 5.39
N ILE A 157 11.98 -4.09 6.27
CA ILE A 157 11.80 -4.13 7.72
C ILE A 157 10.94 -2.95 8.17
N SER A 158 11.27 -1.72 7.74
CA SER A 158 10.54 -0.53 8.17
C SER A 158 9.07 -0.58 7.77
N THR A 159 8.77 -1.11 6.59
CA THR A 159 7.40 -1.16 6.04
C THR A 159 6.64 -2.38 6.56
N GLY A 160 7.24 -3.56 6.45
CA GLY A 160 6.59 -4.84 6.77
C GLY A 160 6.34 -5.02 8.26
N LEU A 161 7.32 -4.70 9.13
CA LEU A 161 7.14 -4.84 10.58
C LEU A 161 6.37 -3.70 11.23
N ASN A 162 6.27 -2.54 10.58
CA ASN A 162 5.51 -1.40 11.10
C ASN A 162 4.03 -1.74 11.31
N THR A 163 3.47 -2.59 10.47
CA THR A 163 2.09 -3.07 10.58
C THR A 163 1.85 -3.90 11.84
N PHE A 164 2.86 -4.62 12.35
CA PHE A 164 2.77 -5.33 13.62
C PHE A 164 2.77 -4.39 14.83
N ILE A 165 3.33 -3.19 14.70
CA ILE A 165 3.21 -2.14 15.73
C ILE A 165 1.75 -1.65 15.80
N ASN A 166 1.11 -1.44 14.64
CA ASN A 166 -0.31 -1.10 14.56
C ASN A 166 -1.19 -2.19 15.18
N SER A 167 -0.84 -3.47 14.99
CA SER A 167 -1.58 -4.63 15.55
C SER A 167 -1.58 -4.67 17.07
N GLN A 168 -0.65 -3.97 17.73
CA GLN A 168 -0.56 -3.84 19.18
C GLN A 168 -1.32 -2.64 19.74
N GLY A 169 -2.09 -1.92 18.89
CA GLY A 169 -2.80 -0.71 19.29
C GLY A 169 -1.90 0.53 19.47
N ARG A 170 -0.74 0.58 18.80
CA ARG A 170 0.24 1.68 18.94
C ARG A 170 0.54 2.42 17.63
N PRO A 171 -0.48 3.00 16.97
CA PRO A 171 -0.31 3.65 15.66
C PRO A 171 0.62 4.86 15.69
N ASN A 172 0.70 5.58 16.82
CA ASN A 172 1.61 6.72 16.94
C ASN A 172 3.08 6.30 16.82
N ILE A 173 3.47 5.14 17.39
CA ILE A 173 4.84 4.65 17.28
C ILE A 173 5.15 4.24 15.84
N ALA A 174 4.18 3.62 15.18
CA ALA A 174 4.25 3.29 13.76
C ALA A 174 4.37 4.54 12.88
N MET A 175 3.60 5.60 13.17
CA MET A 175 3.70 6.89 12.48
C MET A 175 5.08 7.54 12.67
N TYR A 176 5.63 7.52 13.88
CA TYR A 176 6.94 8.12 14.13
C TYR A 176 8.06 7.47 13.32
N SER A 177 8.02 6.17 13.04
CA SER A 177 9.01 5.55 12.15
C SER A 177 8.99 6.15 10.75
N VAL A 178 7.80 6.42 10.22
CA VAL A 178 7.61 7.04 8.90
C VAL A 178 8.07 8.51 8.92
N LEU A 179 7.73 9.27 9.97
CA LEU A 179 8.16 10.65 10.13
C LEU A 179 9.68 10.78 10.20
N ILE A 180 10.35 9.90 10.97
CA ILE A 180 11.81 9.88 11.08
C ILE A 180 12.43 9.64 9.70
N GLY A 181 11.96 8.62 8.97
CA GLY A 181 12.45 8.33 7.63
C GLY A 181 12.26 9.49 6.66
N ALA A 182 11.05 10.05 6.60
CA ALA A 182 10.73 11.14 5.69
C ALA A 182 11.53 12.42 5.99
N LEU A 183 11.62 12.83 7.25
CA LEU A 183 12.38 14.03 7.64
C LEU A 183 13.87 13.87 7.38
N LEU A 184 14.43 12.70 7.68
CA LEU A 184 15.85 12.43 7.39
C LEU A 184 16.11 12.41 5.89
N ASN A 185 15.24 11.82 5.08
CA ASN A 185 15.38 11.79 3.64
C ASN A 185 15.40 13.22 3.06
N ILE A 186 14.42 14.07 3.40
CA ILE A 186 14.35 15.47 2.96
C ILE A 186 15.63 16.26 3.31
N VAL A 187 16.25 15.94 4.44
CA VAL A 187 17.51 16.61 4.87
C VAL A 187 18.72 16.01 4.19
N LEU A 188 18.78 14.69 4.03
CA LEU A 188 19.94 14.00 3.47
C LEU A 188 20.03 14.10 1.95
N ASP A 189 18.89 14.20 1.24
CA ASP A 189 18.86 14.34 -0.22
C ASP A 189 19.71 15.51 -0.71
N PRO A 190 19.51 16.78 -0.31
CA PRO A 190 20.33 17.88 -0.78
C PRO A 190 21.79 17.75 -0.38
N ILE A 191 22.09 17.11 0.74
CA ILE A 191 23.46 16.88 1.21
C ILE A 191 24.20 15.92 0.27
N PHE A 192 23.60 14.77 -0.03
CA PHE A 192 24.27 13.78 -0.88
C PHE A 192 24.17 14.12 -2.36
N ILE A 193 23.05 14.67 -2.82
CA ILE A 193 22.85 15.00 -4.23
C ILE A 193 23.75 16.16 -4.65
N PHE A 194 23.73 17.29 -3.90
CA PHE A 194 24.34 18.54 -4.32
C PHE A 194 25.65 18.83 -3.58
N TRP A 195 25.72 18.64 -2.25
CA TRP A 195 26.93 19.00 -1.51
C TRP A 195 28.06 17.99 -1.72
N PHE A 196 27.73 16.68 -1.69
CA PHE A 196 28.71 15.62 -2.00
C PHE A 196 28.81 15.31 -3.50
N ASP A 197 28.01 15.96 -4.33
CA ASP A 197 27.99 15.79 -5.80
C ASP A 197 27.81 14.32 -6.26
N MET A 198 27.02 13.55 -5.49
CA MET A 198 26.78 12.14 -5.78
C MET A 198 25.62 11.94 -6.79
N GLY A 199 24.91 13.02 -7.15
CA GLY A 199 23.79 12.96 -8.08
C GLY A 199 22.73 11.92 -7.70
N VAL A 200 22.36 11.07 -8.65
CA VAL A 200 21.31 10.05 -8.48
C VAL A 200 21.68 9.00 -7.41
N LYS A 201 22.94 8.63 -7.30
CA LYS A 201 23.44 7.73 -6.23
C LYS A 201 23.22 8.33 -4.85
N GLY A 202 23.38 9.66 -4.75
CA GLY A 202 23.15 10.41 -3.52
C GLY A 202 21.70 10.32 -3.05
N ALA A 203 20.73 10.45 -3.96
CA ALA A 203 19.30 10.27 -3.64
C ALA A 203 19.00 8.85 -3.13
N ALA A 204 19.51 7.82 -3.81
CA ALA A 204 19.36 6.45 -3.35
C ALA A 204 20.01 6.21 -1.99
N LEU A 205 21.20 6.76 -1.73
CA LEU A 205 21.90 6.65 -0.45
C LEU A 205 21.12 7.35 0.68
N ALA A 206 20.60 8.55 0.44
CA ALA A 206 19.74 9.26 1.39
C ALA A 206 18.52 8.44 1.76
N THR A 207 17.87 7.84 0.76
CA THR A 207 16.69 6.98 0.96
C THR A 207 17.03 5.78 1.84
N ILE A 208 18.09 5.01 1.55
CA ILE A 208 18.40 3.81 2.34
C ILE A 208 18.86 4.14 3.76
N LEU A 209 19.59 5.23 3.97
CA LEU A 209 20.01 5.67 5.32
C LEU A 209 18.80 6.12 6.14
N SER A 210 17.88 6.86 5.55
CA SER A 210 16.63 7.28 6.18
C SER A 210 15.76 6.08 6.55
N GLN A 211 15.66 5.10 5.66
CA GLN A 211 14.95 3.86 5.93
C GLN A 211 15.67 2.98 6.96
N ALA A 212 17.00 3.01 7.04
CA ALA A 212 17.75 2.35 8.09
C ALA A 212 17.42 2.92 9.47
N CYS A 213 17.30 4.24 9.60
CA CYS A 213 16.86 4.88 10.85
C CYS A 213 15.40 4.51 11.20
N SER A 214 14.51 4.45 10.22
CA SER A 214 13.14 3.96 10.39
C SER A 214 13.11 2.50 10.85
N ALA A 215 13.89 1.63 10.21
CA ALA A 215 14.01 0.22 10.58
C ALA A 215 14.58 0.05 12.00
N TRP A 216 15.57 0.86 12.36
CA TRP A 216 16.13 0.88 13.71
C TRP A 216 15.08 1.26 14.75
N TRP A 217 14.25 2.27 14.48
CA TRP A 217 13.14 2.65 15.36
C TRP A 217 12.13 1.51 15.54
N VAL A 218 11.72 0.88 14.44
CA VAL A 218 10.77 -0.24 14.43
C VAL A 218 11.33 -1.44 15.21
N LEU A 219 12.56 -1.85 14.92
CA LEU A 219 13.22 -2.95 15.62
C LEU A 219 13.48 -2.63 17.10
N GLY A 220 13.93 -1.41 17.40
CA GLY A 220 14.14 -0.93 18.76
C GLY A 220 12.87 -1.01 19.59
N PHE A 221 11.72 -0.65 19.02
CA PHE A 221 10.44 -0.81 19.69
C PHE A 221 10.07 -2.29 19.87
N LEU A 222 10.13 -3.08 18.78
CA LEU A 222 9.72 -4.50 18.80
C LEU A 222 10.62 -5.39 19.66
N CYS A 223 11.86 -4.98 19.92
CA CYS A 223 12.76 -5.66 20.86
C CYS A 223 12.62 -5.16 22.30
N SER A 224 11.96 -4.02 22.52
CA SER A 224 11.85 -3.38 23.84
C SER A 224 10.78 -4.04 24.73
N ASP A 225 10.89 -3.77 26.04
CA ASP A 225 9.89 -4.16 27.03
C ASP A 225 8.55 -3.42 26.88
N ARG A 226 8.50 -2.40 26.01
CA ARG A 226 7.30 -1.61 25.73
C ARG A 226 6.40 -2.25 24.67
N ALA A 227 6.89 -3.26 23.94
CA ALA A 227 6.09 -3.98 22.95
C ALA A 227 5.35 -5.15 23.61
N SER A 228 4.06 -5.28 23.36
CA SER A 228 3.26 -6.43 23.76
C SER A 228 3.66 -7.67 22.95
N LEU A 229 3.90 -7.44 21.66
CA LEU A 229 4.37 -8.41 20.70
C LEU A 229 5.86 -8.15 20.46
N ARG A 230 6.70 -9.00 21.02
CA ARG A 230 8.16 -8.81 20.95
C ARG A 230 8.81 -9.73 19.94
N LEU A 231 9.81 -9.19 19.25
CA LEU A 231 10.72 -10.00 18.44
C LEU A 231 11.68 -10.77 19.37
N GLN A 232 11.45 -12.07 19.49
CA GLN A 232 12.24 -12.95 20.36
C GLN A 232 12.97 -14.01 19.54
N LYS A 233 14.20 -14.32 19.93
CA LYS A 233 15.04 -15.34 19.26
C LYS A 233 14.36 -16.71 19.16
N CYS A 234 13.56 -17.08 20.15
CA CYS A 234 12.84 -18.36 20.17
C CYS A 234 11.79 -18.50 19.05
N TYR A 235 11.29 -17.38 18.50
CA TYR A 235 10.31 -17.36 17.42
C TYR A 235 10.93 -17.20 16.01
N LEU A 236 12.25 -17.05 15.92
CA LEU A 236 13.01 -16.97 14.66
C LEU A 236 13.25 -18.39 14.09
N LYS A 237 12.19 -19.14 13.91
CA LYS A 237 12.20 -20.47 13.29
C LYS A 237 11.01 -20.56 12.36
N PHE A 238 11.24 -21.04 11.14
CA PHE A 238 10.16 -21.22 10.18
C PHE A 238 9.16 -22.28 10.66
N ASP A 239 7.94 -21.84 10.91
CA ASP A 239 6.78 -22.70 11.18
C ASP A 239 5.90 -22.71 9.93
N ARG A 240 5.82 -23.87 9.26
CA ARG A 240 5.08 -24.03 7.99
C ARG A 240 3.62 -23.60 8.08
N ARG A 241 2.97 -23.80 9.24
CA ARG A 241 1.56 -23.42 9.44
C ARG A 241 1.42 -21.90 9.54
N ILE A 242 2.32 -21.26 10.27
CA ILE A 242 2.37 -19.79 10.43
C ILE A 242 2.68 -19.13 9.08
N VAL A 243 3.76 -19.57 8.43
CA VAL A 243 4.18 -19.06 7.12
C VAL A 243 3.08 -19.28 6.07
N GLY A 244 2.49 -20.48 6.00
CA GLY A 244 1.41 -20.78 5.06
C GLY A 244 0.19 -19.87 5.26
N GLY A 245 -0.19 -19.56 6.49
CA GLY A 245 -1.27 -18.61 6.79
C GLY A 245 -0.94 -17.20 6.35
N MET A 246 0.30 -16.73 6.62
CA MET A 246 0.76 -15.38 6.21
C MET A 246 0.80 -15.25 4.68
N LEU A 247 1.40 -16.22 3.98
CA LEU A 247 1.46 -16.23 2.52
C LEU A 247 0.05 -16.26 1.92
N ALA A 248 -0.82 -17.13 2.42
CA ALA A 248 -2.18 -17.26 1.90
C ALA A 248 -2.96 -15.92 2.00
N LEU A 249 -2.85 -15.19 3.12
CA LEU A 249 -3.55 -13.92 3.30
C LEU A 249 -2.84 -12.77 2.59
N GLY A 250 -1.50 -12.77 2.59
CA GLY A 250 -0.67 -11.71 2.03
C GLY A 250 -0.56 -11.70 0.50
N VAL A 251 -0.87 -12.82 -0.16
CA VAL A 251 -0.88 -12.89 -1.64
C VAL A 251 -1.89 -11.91 -2.24
N SER A 252 -3.02 -11.64 -1.60
CA SER A 252 -4.01 -10.69 -2.13
C SER A 252 -3.47 -9.24 -2.18
N PRO A 253 -2.95 -8.65 -1.11
CA PRO A 253 -2.30 -7.34 -1.17
C PRO A 253 -1.09 -7.31 -2.10
N PHE A 254 -0.32 -8.39 -2.17
CA PHE A 254 0.79 -8.52 -3.12
C PHE A 254 0.31 -8.42 -4.57
N ILE A 255 -0.72 -9.18 -4.96
CA ILE A 255 -1.31 -9.10 -6.30
C ILE A 255 -1.80 -7.68 -6.58
N MET A 256 -2.46 -7.04 -5.62
CA MET A 256 -2.94 -5.67 -5.80
C MET A 256 -1.82 -4.69 -6.08
N ALA A 257 -0.72 -4.76 -5.33
CA ALA A 257 0.42 -3.87 -5.50
C ALA A 257 1.21 -4.18 -6.79
N SER A 258 1.52 -5.45 -7.05
CA SER A 258 2.30 -5.86 -8.23
C SER A 258 1.56 -5.66 -9.55
N THR A 259 0.23 -5.78 -9.57
CA THR A 259 -0.56 -5.55 -10.79
C THR A 259 -0.76 -4.09 -11.16
N GLU A 260 -0.47 -3.13 -10.27
CA GLU A 260 -0.54 -1.70 -10.61
C GLU A 260 0.40 -1.33 -11.75
N SER A 261 1.64 -1.84 -11.72
CA SER A 261 2.59 -1.62 -12.81
C SER A 261 2.12 -2.25 -14.13
N LEU A 262 1.59 -3.49 -14.08
CA LEU A 262 1.04 -4.16 -15.26
C LEU A 262 -0.11 -3.36 -15.90
N VAL A 263 -1.00 -2.86 -15.07
CA VAL A 263 -2.13 -2.02 -15.51
C VAL A 263 -1.63 -0.73 -16.15
N GLY A 264 -0.63 -0.08 -15.54
CA GLY A 264 0.00 1.11 -16.11
C GLY A 264 0.54 0.85 -17.53
N PHE A 265 1.24 -0.26 -17.75
CA PHE A 265 1.72 -0.65 -19.08
C PHE A 265 0.59 -0.86 -20.09
N VAL A 266 -0.46 -1.59 -19.69
CA VAL A 266 -1.61 -1.87 -20.58
C VAL A 266 -2.36 -0.60 -20.96
N LEU A 267 -2.63 0.27 -20.00
CA LEU A 267 -3.36 1.53 -20.26
C LEU A 267 -2.52 2.49 -21.11
N ASN A 268 -1.24 2.72 -20.73
CA ASN A 268 -0.35 3.59 -21.50
C ASN A 268 -0.15 3.08 -22.93
N GLY A 269 0.16 1.80 -23.11
CA GLY A 269 0.33 1.22 -24.44
C GLY A 269 -0.95 1.19 -25.28
N SER A 270 -2.12 1.20 -24.65
CA SER A 270 -3.40 1.34 -25.35
C SER A 270 -3.65 2.79 -25.77
N LEU A 271 -3.27 3.78 -24.96
CA LEU A 271 -3.48 5.20 -25.22
C LEU A 271 -2.44 5.80 -26.18
N GLU A 272 -1.20 5.30 -26.17
CA GLU A 272 -0.12 5.76 -27.07
C GLU A 272 -0.56 5.76 -28.55
N LYS A 273 -1.39 4.78 -28.93
CA LYS A 273 -1.94 4.68 -30.30
C LYS A 273 -2.89 5.83 -30.70
N PHE A 274 -3.44 6.53 -29.73
CA PHE A 274 -4.37 7.64 -29.93
C PHE A 274 -3.71 9.02 -29.79
N GLY A 275 -2.50 9.08 -29.24
CA GLY A 275 -1.68 10.28 -29.09
C GLY A 275 -1.21 10.53 -27.66
N ASP A 276 -0.07 11.21 -27.54
CA ASP A 276 0.62 11.47 -26.27
C ASP A 276 -0.20 12.29 -25.28
N ILE A 277 -1.13 13.12 -25.79
CA ILE A 277 -2.01 13.93 -24.94
C ILE A 277 -2.88 13.08 -24.03
N TYR A 278 -3.34 11.91 -24.49
CA TYR A 278 -4.15 10.99 -23.70
C TYR A 278 -3.33 10.25 -22.64
N VAL A 279 -2.04 9.98 -22.91
CA VAL A 279 -1.10 9.47 -21.93
C VAL A 279 -0.87 10.50 -20.82
N GLY A 280 -0.69 11.78 -21.20
CA GLY A 280 -0.62 12.91 -20.27
C GLY A 280 -1.89 13.06 -19.42
N ALA A 281 -3.06 12.94 -20.04
CA ALA A 281 -4.33 12.96 -19.33
C ALA A 281 -4.44 11.81 -18.31
N LEU A 282 -4.07 10.58 -18.68
CA LEU A 282 -4.05 9.44 -17.75
C LEU A 282 -3.13 9.69 -16.55
N ALA A 283 -1.96 10.29 -16.76
CA ALA A 283 -1.04 10.61 -15.67
C ALA A 283 -1.65 11.59 -14.65
N ILE A 284 -2.39 12.60 -15.13
CA ILE A 284 -3.15 13.54 -14.29
C ILE A 284 -4.24 12.78 -13.50
N LEU A 285 -5.02 11.93 -14.17
CA LEU A 285 -6.09 11.15 -13.55
C LEU A 285 -5.54 10.22 -12.46
N GLN A 286 -4.44 9.53 -12.72
CA GLN A 286 -3.78 8.66 -11.73
C GLN A 286 -3.26 9.46 -10.53
N SER A 287 -2.72 10.65 -10.76
CA SER A 287 -2.26 11.54 -9.68
C SER A 287 -3.43 12.04 -8.83
N ALA A 288 -4.54 12.42 -9.46
CA ALA A 288 -5.77 12.79 -8.76
C ALA A 288 -6.33 11.63 -7.92
N MET A 289 -6.29 10.39 -8.44
CA MET A 289 -6.69 9.20 -7.70
C MET A 289 -5.83 8.94 -6.45
N GLN A 290 -4.55 9.27 -6.47
CA GLN A 290 -3.69 9.11 -5.29
C GLN A 290 -4.17 9.95 -4.12
N LEU A 291 -4.70 11.16 -4.36
CA LEU A 291 -5.26 12.02 -3.31
C LEU A 291 -6.40 11.36 -2.53
N VAL A 292 -7.16 10.47 -3.19
CA VAL A 292 -8.24 9.71 -2.55
C VAL A 292 -7.73 8.39 -1.97
N SER A 293 -6.85 7.70 -2.67
CA SER A 293 -6.36 6.37 -2.28
C SER A 293 -5.47 6.41 -1.03
N VAL A 294 -4.65 7.45 -0.88
CA VAL A 294 -3.72 7.62 0.25
C VAL A 294 -4.44 7.66 1.60
N PRO A 295 -5.45 8.53 1.81
CA PRO A 295 -6.23 8.54 3.06
C PRO A 295 -6.95 7.22 3.33
N LEU A 296 -7.55 6.60 2.28
CA LEU A 296 -8.23 5.32 2.42
C LEU A 296 -7.29 4.19 2.85
N THR A 297 -6.05 4.19 2.32
CA THR A 297 -5.03 3.21 2.71
C THR A 297 -4.60 3.41 4.16
N GLY A 298 -4.37 4.65 4.59
CA GLY A 298 -4.06 4.96 5.99
C GLY A 298 -5.20 4.58 6.93
N PHE A 299 -6.45 4.85 6.53
CA PHE A 299 -7.62 4.46 7.31
C PHE A 299 -7.74 2.93 7.44
N ALA A 300 -7.44 2.19 6.36
CA ALA A 300 -7.41 0.72 6.39
C ALA A 300 -6.35 0.19 7.37
N GLN A 301 -5.15 0.75 7.36
CA GLN A 301 -4.09 0.38 8.32
C GLN A 301 -4.49 0.58 9.78
N GLY A 302 -5.36 1.56 10.05
CA GLY A 302 -5.87 1.82 11.40
C GLY A 302 -6.96 0.84 11.84
N PHE A 303 -7.96 0.56 11.00
CA PHE A 303 -9.09 -0.28 11.44
C PHE A 303 -8.84 -1.78 11.34
N VAL A 304 -8.00 -2.25 10.40
CA VAL A 304 -7.73 -3.68 10.23
C VAL A 304 -7.28 -4.35 11.52
N PRO A 305 -6.33 -3.81 12.31
CA PRO A 305 -5.97 -4.37 13.60
C PRO A 305 -7.15 -4.46 14.59
N VAL A 306 -8.00 -3.44 14.61
CA VAL A 306 -9.19 -3.40 15.49
C VAL A 306 -10.17 -4.52 15.12
N ALA A 307 -10.48 -4.67 13.84
CA ALA A 307 -11.36 -5.71 13.35
C ALA A 307 -10.80 -7.12 13.62
N SER A 308 -9.50 -7.32 13.33
CA SER A 308 -8.80 -8.60 13.52
C SER A 308 -8.76 -9.01 14.99
N TYR A 309 -8.44 -8.08 15.89
CA TYR A 309 -8.40 -8.34 17.34
C TYR A 309 -9.79 -8.75 17.85
N ASN A 310 -10.83 -7.99 17.54
CA ASN A 310 -12.20 -8.29 17.99
C ASN A 310 -12.76 -9.58 17.36
N TYR A 311 -12.33 -9.90 16.12
CA TYR A 311 -12.65 -11.19 15.50
C TYR A 311 -11.98 -12.35 16.27
N GLY A 312 -10.70 -12.20 16.64
CA GLY A 312 -9.98 -13.16 17.46
C GLY A 312 -10.59 -13.32 18.86
N HIS A 313 -10.98 -12.20 19.48
CA HIS A 313 -11.65 -12.17 20.79
C HIS A 313 -13.05 -12.76 20.80
N GLY A 314 -13.67 -12.91 19.63
CA GLY A 314 -14.99 -13.51 19.51
C GLY A 314 -16.18 -12.53 19.70
N ASP A 315 -15.91 -11.23 19.77
CA ASP A 315 -16.96 -10.24 19.93
C ASP A 315 -17.61 -9.86 18.58
N ARG A 316 -18.71 -10.55 18.28
CA ARG A 316 -19.48 -10.35 17.05
C ARG A 316 -20.04 -8.95 16.90
N GLN A 317 -20.50 -8.37 18.01
CA GLN A 317 -21.14 -7.06 17.94
C GLN A 317 -20.12 -6.01 17.59
N ARG A 318 -18.93 -6.05 18.22
CA ARG A 318 -17.84 -5.13 17.90
C ARG A 318 -17.34 -5.26 16.47
N VAL A 319 -17.27 -6.49 15.93
CA VAL A 319 -16.90 -6.69 14.51
C VAL A 319 -17.96 -6.09 13.57
N LYS A 320 -19.26 -6.23 13.88
CA LYS A 320 -20.32 -5.61 13.09
C LYS A 320 -20.29 -4.08 13.15
N ASP A 321 -20.08 -3.53 14.35
CA ASP A 321 -20.01 -2.08 14.56
C ASP A 321 -18.79 -1.49 13.87
N CYS A 322 -17.64 -2.17 13.96
CA CYS A 322 -16.43 -1.82 13.20
C CYS A 322 -16.73 -1.77 11.69
N PHE A 323 -17.31 -2.83 11.14
CA PHE A 323 -17.63 -2.88 9.71
C PHE A 323 -18.60 -1.76 9.29
N ARG A 324 -19.65 -1.51 10.07
CA ARG A 324 -20.63 -0.44 9.78
C ARG A 324 -19.95 0.93 9.71
N ILE A 325 -19.10 1.24 10.70
CA ILE A 325 -18.36 2.51 10.74
C ILE A 325 -17.41 2.61 9.55
N VAL A 326 -16.63 1.57 9.30
CA VAL A 326 -15.65 1.52 8.21
C VAL A 326 -16.32 1.68 6.85
N LEU A 327 -17.42 0.95 6.62
CA LEU A 327 -18.19 1.04 5.37
C LEU A 327 -18.71 2.47 5.16
N THR A 328 -19.31 3.06 6.19
CA THR A 328 -19.87 4.42 6.10
C THR A 328 -18.76 5.44 5.84
N VAL A 329 -17.67 5.41 6.60
CA VAL A 329 -16.57 6.39 6.47
C VAL A 329 -15.89 6.27 5.12
N MET A 330 -15.47 5.05 4.73
CA MET A 330 -14.74 4.85 3.47
C MET A 330 -15.61 5.14 2.25
N PHE A 331 -16.87 4.74 2.28
CA PHE A 331 -17.80 5.02 1.19
C PHE A 331 -18.09 6.51 1.08
N SER A 332 -18.49 7.18 2.18
CA SER A 332 -18.84 8.60 2.15
C SER A 332 -17.65 9.46 1.74
N PHE A 333 -16.45 9.20 2.28
CA PHE A 333 -15.24 9.92 1.93
C PHE A 333 -14.91 9.77 0.45
N ASN A 334 -14.88 8.52 -0.05
CA ASN A 334 -14.60 8.24 -1.45
C ASN A 334 -15.65 8.85 -2.38
N PHE A 335 -16.94 8.64 -2.07
CA PHE A 335 -18.05 9.12 -2.88
C PHE A 335 -18.05 10.64 -3.02
N VAL A 336 -17.89 11.37 -1.90
CA VAL A 336 -17.87 12.83 -1.90
C VAL A 336 -16.69 13.37 -2.69
N LEU A 337 -15.47 12.84 -2.48
CA LEU A 337 -14.30 13.32 -3.23
C LEU A 337 -14.39 13.01 -4.71
N MET A 338 -14.82 11.80 -5.11
CA MET A 338 -15.00 11.45 -6.52
C MET A 338 -16.08 12.31 -7.18
N LEU A 339 -17.19 12.55 -6.46
CA LEU A 339 -18.24 13.42 -6.97
C LEU A 339 -17.75 14.85 -7.16
N LEU A 340 -16.97 15.39 -6.20
CA LEU A 340 -16.38 16.73 -6.34
C LEU A 340 -15.44 16.81 -7.56
N MET A 341 -14.59 15.80 -7.76
CA MET A 341 -13.69 15.76 -8.92
C MET A 341 -14.48 15.69 -10.25
N ILE A 342 -15.56 14.93 -10.31
CA ILE A 342 -16.41 14.81 -11.49
C ILE A 342 -17.19 16.12 -11.75
N CYS A 343 -17.65 16.79 -10.71
CA CYS A 343 -18.37 18.07 -10.86
C CYS A 343 -17.46 19.24 -11.20
N PHE A 344 -16.18 19.18 -10.86
CA PHE A 344 -15.20 20.25 -11.07
C PHE A 344 -13.94 19.75 -11.79
N PRO A 345 -14.07 19.15 -12.99
CA PRO A 345 -12.94 18.53 -13.69
C PRO A 345 -11.89 19.56 -14.12
N THR A 346 -12.30 20.79 -14.51
CA THR A 346 -11.40 21.90 -14.84
C THR A 346 -10.48 22.26 -13.67
N VAL A 347 -11.00 22.30 -12.44
CA VAL A 347 -10.21 22.61 -11.26
C VAL A 347 -9.17 21.51 -11.01
N VAL A 348 -9.56 20.25 -11.20
CA VAL A 348 -8.62 19.13 -11.09
C VAL A 348 -7.53 19.23 -12.15
N ALA A 349 -7.89 19.44 -13.42
CA ALA A 349 -6.94 19.54 -14.53
C ALA A 349 -5.96 20.70 -14.34
N SER A 350 -6.47 21.90 -14.04
CA SER A 350 -5.66 23.12 -13.87
C SER A 350 -4.72 23.08 -12.66
N ALA A 351 -4.97 22.21 -11.70
CA ALA A 351 -4.04 21.97 -10.59
C ALA A 351 -2.73 21.26 -11.04
N PHE A 352 -2.76 20.56 -12.18
CA PHE A 352 -1.61 19.79 -12.68
C PHE A 352 -0.97 20.36 -13.94
N THR A 353 -1.71 21.12 -14.74
CA THR A 353 -1.21 21.66 -16.01
C THR A 353 -1.81 23.03 -16.32
N SER A 354 -1.06 23.81 -17.10
CA SER A 354 -1.54 25.08 -17.68
C SER A 354 -1.81 24.97 -19.19
N ASP A 355 -1.62 23.79 -19.79
CA ASP A 355 -1.88 23.55 -21.20
C ASP A 355 -3.38 23.44 -21.47
N PRO A 356 -3.97 24.35 -22.29
CA PRO A 356 -5.41 24.38 -22.55
C PRO A 356 -5.93 23.11 -23.25
N GLU A 357 -5.13 22.51 -24.14
CA GLU A 357 -5.52 21.31 -24.88
C GLU A 357 -5.58 20.09 -23.93
N LEU A 358 -4.59 19.96 -23.05
CA LEU A 358 -4.56 18.91 -22.05
C LEU A 358 -5.65 19.08 -21.00
N ILE A 359 -5.96 20.33 -20.59
CA ILE A 359 -7.08 20.62 -19.68
C ILE A 359 -8.40 20.17 -20.30
N ALA A 360 -8.68 20.56 -21.57
CA ALA A 360 -9.90 20.16 -22.26
C ALA A 360 -10.01 18.63 -22.41
N THR A 361 -8.90 17.96 -22.68
CA THR A 361 -8.86 16.49 -22.74
C THR A 361 -9.19 15.86 -21.40
N VAL A 362 -8.59 16.35 -20.31
CA VAL A 362 -8.86 15.84 -18.95
C VAL A 362 -10.31 16.11 -18.56
N GLU A 363 -10.86 17.28 -18.85
CA GLU A 363 -12.27 17.61 -18.59
C GLU A 363 -13.23 16.59 -19.22
N HIS A 364 -12.93 16.15 -20.43
CA HIS A 364 -13.74 15.18 -21.15
C HIS A 364 -13.62 13.77 -20.59
N VAL A 365 -12.39 13.29 -20.32
CA VAL A 365 -12.17 11.88 -19.94
C VAL A 365 -12.29 11.62 -18.45
N LEU A 366 -12.12 12.63 -17.56
CA LEU A 366 -12.14 12.47 -16.11
C LEU A 366 -13.47 11.91 -15.59
N PRO A 367 -14.65 12.42 -16.00
CA PRO A 367 -15.92 11.85 -15.57
C PRO A 367 -16.08 10.39 -16.01
N LEU A 368 -15.64 10.05 -17.23
CA LEU A 368 -15.70 8.67 -17.75
C LEU A 368 -14.83 7.73 -16.93
N PHE A 369 -13.63 8.18 -16.57
CA PHE A 369 -12.67 7.38 -15.80
C PHE A 369 -13.09 7.20 -14.35
N LEU A 370 -13.58 8.25 -13.68
CA LEU A 370 -13.93 8.24 -12.28
C LEU A 370 -15.34 7.72 -11.98
N ALA A 371 -16.23 7.59 -12.97
CA ALA A 371 -17.63 7.20 -12.75
C ALA A 371 -17.76 5.91 -11.92
N GLY A 372 -17.03 4.85 -12.28
CA GLY A 372 -17.05 3.58 -11.56
C GLY A 372 -16.36 3.64 -10.19
N MET A 373 -15.42 4.56 -10.03
CA MET A 373 -14.68 4.75 -8.79
C MET A 373 -15.49 5.45 -7.70
N THR A 374 -16.62 6.06 -8.02
CA THR A 374 -17.51 6.67 -7.01
C THR A 374 -17.93 5.69 -5.94
N ILE A 375 -18.14 4.42 -6.29
CA ILE A 375 -18.52 3.34 -5.37
C ILE A 375 -17.35 2.50 -4.89
N PHE A 376 -16.12 2.83 -5.28
CA PHE A 376 -14.90 2.08 -4.94
C PHE A 376 -14.62 2.00 -3.43
N GLY A 377 -15.09 2.98 -2.66
CA GLY A 377 -15.06 2.97 -1.20
C GLY A 377 -15.72 1.72 -0.60
N LEU A 378 -16.78 1.19 -1.22
CA LEU A 378 -17.43 -0.06 -0.81
C LEU A 378 -16.48 -1.26 -0.96
N GLN A 379 -15.82 -1.35 -2.13
CA GLN A 379 -14.85 -2.42 -2.36
C GLN A 379 -13.69 -2.35 -1.36
N ARG A 380 -13.12 -1.16 -1.15
CA ARG A 380 -12.00 -0.97 -0.21
C ARG A 380 -12.41 -1.39 1.21
N ALA A 381 -13.59 -1.00 1.69
CA ALA A 381 -14.08 -1.40 3.00
C ALA A 381 -14.27 -2.92 3.11
N CYS A 382 -14.99 -3.53 2.17
CA CYS A 382 -15.26 -4.96 2.17
C CYS A 382 -14.00 -5.81 2.01
N GLN A 383 -13.10 -5.46 1.09
CA GLN A 383 -11.88 -6.21 0.82
C GLN A 383 -10.90 -6.16 1.99
N ASN A 384 -10.66 -4.98 2.57
CA ASN A 384 -9.81 -4.88 3.75
C ASN A 384 -10.44 -5.58 4.96
N MET A 385 -11.77 -5.61 5.05
CA MET A 385 -12.46 -6.38 6.07
C MET A 385 -12.30 -7.89 5.86
N PHE A 386 -12.32 -8.41 4.62
CA PHE A 386 -11.99 -9.81 4.35
C PHE A 386 -10.56 -10.15 4.80
N VAL A 387 -9.59 -9.26 4.56
CA VAL A 387 -8.21 -9.42 5.05
C VAL A 387 -8.19 -9.43 6.58
N ALA A 388 -8.87 -8.47 7.22
CA ALA A 388 -8.96 -8.37 8.67
C ALA A 388 -9.59 -9.61 9.32
N LEU A 389 -10.51 -10.27 8.64
CA LEU A 389 -11.18 -11.50 9.10
C LEU A 389 -10.48 -12.79 8.60
N GLY A 390 -9.30 -12.70 8.01
CA GLY A 390 -8.50 -13.86 7.57
C GLY A 390 -9.07 -14.62 6.38
N GLN A 391 -9.91 -13.99 5.54
CA GLN A 391 -10.56 -14.63 4.39
C GLN A 391 -9.70 -14.56 3.13
N ALA A 392 -8.55 -15.26 3.15
CA ALA A 392 -7.54 -15.23 2.09
C ALA A 392 -8.09 -15.52 0.69
N ARG A 393 -8.82 -16.64 0.52
CA ARG A 393 -9.32 -17.09 -0.80
C ARG A 393 -10.22 -16.06 -1.47
N ILE A 394 -11.12 -15.45 -0.69
CA ILE A 394 -12.06 -14.46 -1.20
C ILE A 394 -11.32 -13.18 -1.57
N SER A 395 -10.39 -12.76 -0.73
CA SER A 395 -9.59 -11.55 -0.97
C SER A 395 -8.73 -11.68 -2.24
N ILE A 396 -8.10 -12.84 -2.47
CA ILE A 396 -7.34 -13.14 -3.70
C ILE A 396 -8.25 -13.09 -4.93
N PHE A 397 -9.42 -13.73 -4.85
CA PHE A 397 -10.37 -13.73 -5.96
C PHE A 397 -10.76 -12.31 -6.37
N ILE A 398 -11.09 -11.44 -5.41
CA ILE A 398 -11.48 -10.05 -5.68
C ILE A 398 -10.30 -9.25 -6.27
N ALA A 399 -9.07 -9.45 -5.77
CA ALA A 399 -7.88 -8.79 -6.28
C ALA A 399 -7.64 -9.14 -7.76
N LEU A 400 -7.74 -10.42 -8.13
CA LEU A 400 -7.60 -10.90 -9.50
C LEU A 400 -8.77 -10.46 -10.38
N LEU A 401 -10.01 -10.50 -9.86
CA LEU A 401 -11.21 -10.11 -10.59
C LEU A 401 -11.08 -8.69 -11.13
N ARG A 402 -10.71 -7.74 -10.27
CA ARG A 402 -10.64 -6.32 -10.63
C ARG A 402 -9.59 -6.04 -11.70
N LYS A 403 -8.33 -6.40 -11.44
CA LYS A 403 -7.20 -5.96 -12.27
C LYS A 403 -6.91 -6.89 -13.45
N VAL A 404 -6.94 -8.20 -13.23
CA VAL A 404 -6.53 -9.18 -14.25
C VAL A 404 -7.71 -9.65 -15.08
N ILE A 405 -8.83 -10.00 -14.46
CA ILE A 405 -9.98 -10.60 -15.17
C ILE A 405 -10.84 -9.53 -15.87
N LEU A 406 -11.01 -8.36 -15.25
CA LEU A 406 -11.86 -7.30 -15.80
C LEU A 406 -11.04 -6.25 -16.52
N LEU A 407 -10.13 -5.54 -15.82
CA LEU A 407 -9.50 -4.34 -16.36
C LEU A 407 -8.65 -4.63 -17.60
N VAL A 408 -7.75 -5.59 -17.55
CA VAL A 408 -6.84 -5.88 -18.68
C VAL A 408 -7.63 -6.27 -19.96
N PRO A 409 -8.59 -7.20 -19.93
CA PRO A 409 -9.39 -7.49 -21.12
C PRO A 409 -10.24 -6.32 -21.59
N LEU A 410 -10.85 -5.57 -20.67
CA LEU A 410 -11.67 -4.40 -21.05
C LEU A 410 -10.83 -3.29 -21.70
N ALA A 411 -9.63 -3.02 -21.18
CA ALA A 411 -8.72 -2.03 -21.75
C ALA A 411 -8.22 -2.38 -23.15
N LEU A 412 -8.26 -3.67 -23.54
CA LEU A 412 -7.89 -4.13 -24.87
C LEU A 412 -9.10 -4.23 -25.83
N VAL A 413 -10.30 -4.49 -25.29
CA VAL A 413 -11.52 -4.72 -26.08
C VAL A 413 -12.33 -3.46 -26.29
N LEU A 414 -12.59 -2.66 -25.24
CA LEU A 414 -13.43 -1.46 -25.34
C LEU A 414 -12.92 -0.40 -26.33
N PRO A 415 -11.60 -0.18 -26.48
CA PRO A 415 -11.10 0.78 -27.47
C PRO A 415 -11.47 0.43 -28.92
N ARG A 416 -11.77 -0.84 -29.21
CA ARG A 416 -12.23 -1.28 -30.55
C ARG A 416 -13.63 -0.79 -30.88
N PHE A 417 -14.46 -0.50 -29.88
CA PHE A 417 -15.85 -0.07 -30.03
C PHE A 417 -16.05 1.42 -29.74
N CYS A 418 -15.32 1.94 -28.74
CA CYS A 418 -15.49 3.30 -28.21
C CYS A 418 -14.26 4.19 -28.46
N GLY A 419 -13.28 3.75 -29.25
CA GLY A 419 -12.07 4.54 -29.47
C GLY A 419 -11.30 4.81 -28.17
N VAL A 420 -10.71 5.99 -28.06
CA VAL A 420 -9.90 6.38 -26.88
C VAL A 420 -10.70 6.37 -25.57
N GLU A 421 -11.97 6.77 -25.62
CA GLU A 421 -12.84 6.78 -24.43
C GLU A 421 -13.00 5.38 -23.84
N GLY A 422 -12.96 4.33 -24.69
CA GLY A 422 -13.02 2.95 -24.26
C GLY A 422 -11.89 2.54 -23.31
N VAL A 423 -10.70 3.14 -23.43
CA VAL A 423 -9.58 2.90 -22.51
C VAL A 423 -9.91 3.44 -21.11
N PHE A 424 -10.42 4.66 -21.03
CA PHE A 424 -10.81 5.29 -19.76
C PHE A 424 -12.03 4.63 -19.13
N MET A 425 -13.01 4.25 -19.95
CA MET A 425 -14.20 3.51 -19.50
C MET A 425 -13.85 2.11 -18.95
N ALA A 426 -12.77 1.49 -19.42
CA ALA A 426 -12.34 0.17 -18.93
C ALA A 426 -12.06 0.19 -17.42
N GLU A 427 -11.40 1.22 -16.90
CA GLU A 427 -11.17 1.38 -15.45
C GLU A 427 -12.51 1.54 -14.72
N ALA A 428 -13.39 2.44 -15.19
CA ALA A 428 -14.69 2.70 -14.56
C ALA A 428 -15.57 1.45 -14.51
N VAL A 429 -15.67 0.69 -15.61
CA VAL A 429 -16.48 -0.54 -15.68
C VAL A 429 -15.89 -1.62 -14.79
N SER A 430 -14.56 -1.79 -14.81
CA SER A 430 -13.86 -2.76 -13.97
C SER A 430 -14.07 -2.47 -12.49
N ASP A 431 -13.90 -1.21 -12.08
CA ASP A 431 -14.02 -0.78 -10.69
C ASP A 431 -15.45 -0.87 -10.19
N ALA A 432 -16.44 -0.45 -10.97
CA ALA A 432 -17.85 -0.59 -10.62
C ALA A 432 -18.24 -2.05 -10.47
N THR A 433 -17.89 -2.90 -11.43
CA THR A 433 -18.21 -4.33 -11.40
C THR A 433 -17.54 -5.01 -10.21
N ALA A 434 -16.26 -4.74 -9.98
CA ALA A 434 -15.53 -5.30 -8.84
C ALA A 434 -16.10 -4.83 -7.49
N ALA A 435 -16.49 -3.55 -7.39
CA ALA A 435 -17.11 -3.00 -6.18
C ALA A 435 -18.45 -3.67 -5.87
N ILE A 436 -19.30 -3.85 -6.88
CA ILE A 436 -20.59 -4.53 -6.73
C ILE A 436 -20.38 -5.99 -6.35
N CYS A 437 -19.54 -6.73 -7.09
CA CYS A 437 -19.24 -8.13 -6.81
C CYS A 437 -18.66 -8.33 -5.41
N CYS A 438 -17.68 -7.49 -5.02
CA CYS A 438 -17.07 -7.56 -3.70
C CYS A 438 -18.08 -7.32 -2.58
N THR A 439 -18.93 -6.31 -2.74
CA THR A 439 -19.94 -5.93 -1.75
C THR A 439 -21.00 -7.03 -1.60
N LEU A 440 -21.54 -7.54 -2.70
CA LEU A 440 -22.52 -8.63 -2.67
C LEU A 440 -21.93 -9.90 -2.02
N LEU A 441 -20.70 -10.25 -2.41
CA LEU A 441 -19.99 -11.40 -1.85
C LEU A 441 -19.72 -11.21 -0.35
N PHE A 442 -19.39 -9.98 0.08
CA PHE A 442 -19.19 -9.67 1.49
C PHE A 442 -20.48 -9.86 2.29
N PHE A 443 -21.58 -9.25 1.89
CA PHE A 443 -22.84 -9.38 2.60
C PHE A 443 -23.34 -10.84 2.64
N TRP A 444 -23.07 -11.64 1.62
CA TRP A 444 -23.40 -13.06 1.61
C TRP A 444 -22.51 -13.90 2.54
N GLN A 445 -21.21 -13.59 2.62
CA GLN A 445 -20.25 -14.35 3.42
C GLN A 445 -20.15 -13.88 4.88
N PHE A 446 -20.35 -12.60 5.14
CA PHE A 446 -20.13 -12.01 6.46
C PHE A 446 -20.95 -12.68 7.57
N PRO A 447 -22.24 -13.00 7.39
CA PRO A 447 -23.00 -13.74 8.41
C PRO A 447 -22.41 -15.14 8.68
N LYS A 448 -21.90 -15.81 7.63
CA LYS A 448 -21.29 -17.15 7.77
C LYS A 448 -19.96 -17.07 8.52
N ILE A 449 -19.15 -16.06 8.25
CA ILE A 449 -17.89 -15.79 8.94
C ILE A 449 -18.14 -15.54 10.43
N LEU A 450 -19.15 -14.71 10.74
CA LEU A 450 -19.55 -14.43 12.12
C LEU A 450 -20.10 -15.66 12.87
N ARG A 451 -20.75 -16.59 12.18
CA ARG A 451 -21.18 -17.86 12.79
C ARG A 451 -20.01 -18.77 13.13
N LYS A 452 -19.01 -18.88 12.23
CA LYS A 452 -17.78 -19.68 12.48
C LYS A 452 -16.98 -19.16 13.69
N MET A 453 -17.03 -17.86 13.95
CA MET A 453 -16.33 -17.24 15.08
C MET A 453 -16.78 -17.82 16.44
N GLN A 454 -18.05 -18.22 16.60
CA GLN A 454 -18.52 -18.86 17.83
C GLN A 454 -17.88 -20.23 18.09
N ASN A 455 -17.60 -20.97 17.03
CA ASN A 455 -17.02 -22.30 17.15
C ASN A 455 -15.51 -22.25 17.49
N LEU A 456 -14.85 -21.09 17.24
CA LEU A 456 -13.43 -20.88 17.60
C LEU A 456 -13.23 -20.63 19.11
N ILE A 457 -14.29 -20.27 19.84
CA ILE A 457 -14.23 -20.01 21.29
C ILE A 457 -14.64 -21.27 22.08
N GLN A 458 -15.39 -22.18 21.48
CA GLN A 458 -15.90 -23.39 22.13
C GLN A 458 -14.95 -24.58 22.02
N ASN A 459 -13.90 -24.51 21.18
CA ASN A 459 -12.83 -25.48 21.03
C ASN A 459 -11.47 -24.89 21.50
#